data_9a93d25e9aba93b4e196e153235f6c01
#
_entry.id   9a93d25e9aba93b4e196e153235f6c01
#
_cell.length_a   1.000
_cell.length_b   1.000
_cell.length_c   1.000
_cell.angle_alpha   90.00
_cell.angle_beta   90.00
_cell.angle_gamma   90.00
#
_symmetry.space_group_name_H-M   'P 1'
#
loop_
_entity.id
_entity.type
_entity.pdbx_description
1 polymer ?
#
loop_
_entity_poly.entity_id
_entity_poly.type
_entity_poly.pdbx_seq_one_letter_code
_entity_poly.pdbx_strand_id
1 'polypeptide(L)' 'MSTDPDELKARLKKLNARATQAKMDLHDLSEELPTNWERILEVAQRCHEAHAMLMAARKEGAAL' A
#
# COMPACT_ATOMS: atom_id res chain seq x y z
N MET A 1 -19.76 -7.29 11.01
CA MET A 1 -18.38 -7.59 10.65
C MET A 1 -17.56 -7.88 11.87
N SER A 2 -16.83 -8.96 11.80
CA SER A 2 -15.99 -9.37 12.91
C SER A 2 -14.83 -8.43 13.11
N THR A 3 -14.62 -7.98 14.34
CA THR A 3 -13.46 -7.20 14.72
C THR A 3 -12.45 -8.08 15.45
N ASP A 4 -12.36 -9.33 15.02
CA ASP A 4 -11.41 -10.29 15.58
C ASP A 4 -10.00 -9.71 15.46
N PRO A 5 -9.27 -9.55 16.59
CA PRO A 5 -7.92 -8.98 16.57
C PRO A 5 -6.94 -9.78 15.70
N ASP A 6 -7.09 -11.08 15.63
CA ASP A 6 -6.21 -11.91 14.80
C ASP A 6 -6.48 -11.69 13.32
N GLU A 7 -7.74 -11.52 12.95
CA GLU A 7 -8.14 -11.24 11.58
C GLU A 7 -7.64 -9.87 11.14
N LEU A 8 -7.79 -8.88 12.01
CA LEU A 8 -7.31 -7.53 11.74
C LEU A 8 -5.78 -7.51 11.58
N LYS A 9 -5.09 -8.23 12.44
CA LYS A 9 -3.64 -8.33 12.40
C LYS A 9 -3.15 -8.95 11.09
N ALA A 10 -3.82 -10.02 10.64
CA ALA A 10 -3.50 -10.67 9.37
C ALA A 10 -3.75 -9.73 8.19
N ARG A 11 -4.84 -8.97 8.24
CA ARG A 11 -5.16 -8.01 7.19
C ARG A 11 -4.14 -6.88 7.14
N LEU A 12 -3.73 -6.36 8.31
CA LEU A 12 -2.72 -5.32 8.39
C LEU A 12 -1.39 -5.78 7.80
N LYS A 13 -1.01 -7.01 8.09
CA LYS A 13 0.22 -7.59 7.55
C LYS A 13 0.17 -7.66 6.02
N LYS A 14 -0.96 -8.09 5.48
CA LYS A 14 -1.17 -8.20 4.04
C LYS A 14 -1.15 -6.82 3.37
N LEU A 15 -1.84 -5.85 3.97
CA LEU A 15 -1.89 -4.48 3.44
C LEU A 15 -0.52 -3.81 3.51
N ASN A 16 0.23 -4.07 4.57
CA ASN A 16 1.57 -3.55 4.70
C ASN A 16 2.49 -4.12 3.61
N ALA A 17 2.37 -5.41 3.33
CA ALA A 17 3.15 -6.03 2.27
C ALA A 17 2.83 -5.44 0.90
N ARG A 18 1.55 -5.18 0.63
CA ARG A 18 1.11 -4.55 -0.62
C ARG A 18 1.64 -3.12 -0.75
N ALA A 19 1.58 -2.35 0.34
CA ALA A 19 2.07 -0.99 0.34
C ALA A 19 3.58 -0.95 0.11
N THR A 20 4.31 -1.87 0.72
CA THR A 20 5.75 -1.99 0.54
C THR A 20 6.10 -2.34 -0.91
N GLN A 21 5.37 -3.30 -1.50
CA GLN A 21 5.60 -3.67 -2.89
C GLN A 21 5.32 -2.50 -3.83
N ALA A 22 4.22 -1.77 -3.61
CA ALA A 22 3.88 -0.62 -4.44
C ALA A 22 4.93 0.49 -4.33
N LYS A 23 5.45 0.70 -3.13
CA LYS A 23 6.52 1.66 -2.88
C LYS A 23 7.78 1.27 -3.66
N MET A 24 8.13 0.00 -3.65
CA MET A 24 9.30 -0.50 -4.38
C MET A 24 9.11 -0.39 -5.89
N ASP A 25 7.89 -0.65 -6.37
CA ASP A 25 7.58 -0.50 -7.79
C ASP A 25 7.78 0.95 -8.25
N LEU A 26 7.34 1.89 -7.44
CA LEU A 26 7.52 3.32 -7.74
C LEU A 26 9.00 3.72 -7.69
N HIS A 27 9.72 3.21 -6.72
CA HIS A 27 11.14 3.45 -6.57
C HIS A 27 11.91 2.92 -7.80
N ASP A 28 11.60 1.70 -8.22
CA ASP A 28 12.26 1.09 -9.38
C ASP A 28 11.96 1.89 -10.65
N LEU A 29 10.71 2.34 -10.80
CA LEU A 29 10.35 3.17 -11.94
C LEU A 29 11.14 4.49 -11.91
N SER A 30 11.30 5.09 -10.75
CA SER A 30 12.03 6.35 -10.63
C SER A 30 13.48 6.20 -11.07
N GLU A 31 14.08 5.05 -10.84
CA GLU A 31 15.45 4.79 -11.27
C GLU A 31 15.56 4.58 -12.78
N GLU A 32 14.49 4.10 -13.43
CA GLU A 32 14.47 3.89 -14.88
C GLU A 32 14.27 5.17 -15.67
N LEU A 33 13.74 6.21 -15.03
CA LEU A 33 13.40 7.45 -15.74
C LEU A 33 14.61 8.05 -16.46
N PRO A 34 14.40 8.66 -17.63
CA PRO A 34 13.10 8.98 -18.27
C PRO A 34 12.45 7.81 -19.01
N THR A 35 13.06 6.62 -19.03
CA THR A 35 12.43 5.44 -19.63
C THR A 35 11.16 5.10 -18.86
N ASN A 36 10.08 4.81 -19.57
CA ASN A 36 8.79 4.44 -18.98
C ASN A 36 8.14 5.55 -18.14
N TRP A 37 8.47 6.81 -18.41
CA TRP A 37 7.88 7.95 -17.69
C TRP A 37 6.35 7.95 -17.76
N GLU A 38 5.79 7.41 -18.83
CA GLU A 38 4.32 7.37 -19.02
C GLU A 38 3.62 6.56 -17.93
N ARG A 39 4.36 5.70 -17.26
CA ARG A 39 3.82 4.85 -16.20
C ARG A 39 3.79 5.52 -14.83
N ILE A 40 4.34 6.72 -14.70
CA ILE A 40 4.44 7.39 -13.41
C ILE A 40 3.07 7.51 -12.72
N LEU A 41 2.07 8.02 -13.42
CA LEU A 41 0.75 8.22 -12.81
C LEU A 41 0.10 6.91 -12.38
N GLU A 42 0.20 5.88 -13.22
CA GLU A 42 -0.36 4.56 -12.93
C GLU A 42 0.29 3.94 -11.69
N VAL A 43 1.62 3.94 -11.66
CA VAL A 43 2.36 3.33 -10.55
C VAL A 43 2.18 4.15 -9.27
N ALA A 44 2.17 5.47 -9.38
CA ALA A 44 1.95 6.35 -8.25
C ALA A 44 0.54 6.16 -7.67
N GLN A 45 -0.46 5.97 -8.53
CA GLN A 45 -1.83 5.74 -8.08
C GLN A 45 -1.94 4.43 -7.30
N ARG A 46 -1.30 3.37 -7.77
CA ARG A 46 -1.28 2.09 -7.04
C ARG A 46 -0.64 2.26 -5.68
N CYS A 47 0.46 3.00 -5.63
CA CYS A 47 1.15 3.27 -4.37
C CYS A 47 0.26 4.06 -3.41
N HIS A 48 -0.40 5.08 -3.91
CA HIS A 48 -1.32 5.89 -3.12
C HIS A 48 -2.47 5.04 -2.56
N GLU A 49 -3.11 4.24 -3.41
CA GLU A 49 -4.22 3.39 -2.99
C GLU A 49 -3.80 2.35 -1.96
N ALA A 50 -2.65 1.72 -2.15
CA ALA A 50 -2.15 0.72 -1.21
C ALA A 50 -1.89 1.34 0.16
N HIS A 51 -1.33 2.54 0.21
CA HIS A 51 -1.08 3.23 1.45
C HIS A 51 -2.36 3.76 2.09
N ALA A 52 -3.32 4.21 1.28
CA ALA A 52 -4.61 4.65 1.79
C ALA A 52 -5.34 3.52 2.50
N MET A 53 -5.32 2.33 1.91
CA MET A 53 -5.93 1.14 2.52
C MET A 53 -5.22 0.74 3.81
N LEU A 54 -3.89 0.77 3.80
CA LEU A 54 -3.10 0.45 4.99
C LEU A 54 -3.39 1.41 6.12
N MET A 55 -3.39 2.70 5.83
CA MET A 55 -3.62 3.71 6.87
C MET A 55 -5.03 3.65 7.41
N ALA A 56 -6.03 3.36 6.58
CA ALA A 56 -7.40 3.17 7.02
C ALA A 56 -7.50 1.98 7.97
N ALA A 57 -6.83 0.88 7.64
CA ALA A 57 -6.83 -0.32 8.49
C ALA A 57 -6.11 -0.07 9.82
N ARG A 58 -5.03 0.69 9.81
CA ARG A 58 -4.32 1.07 11.04
C ARG A 58 -5.20 1.92 11.95
N LYS A 59 -5.95 2.83 11.36
CA LYS A 59 -6.88 3.68 12.11
C LYS A 59 -7.97 2.85 12.75
N GLU A 60 -8.47 1.85 12.04
CA GLU A 60 -9.44 0.89 12.54
C GLU A 60 -8.87 0.14 13.75
N GLY A 61 -7.64 -0.34 13.63
CA GLY A 61 -6.95 -1.04 14.71
C GLY A 61 -6.71 -0.16 15.93
N ALA A 62 -6.40 1.10 15.72
CA ALA A 62 -6.19 2.05 16.81
C ALA A 62 -7.49 2.33 17.56
N ALA A 63 -8.65 2.18 16.92
CA ALA A 63 -9.94 2.40 17.54
C ALA A 63 -10.38 1.21 18.40
N LEU A 64 -9.73 0.06 18.25
CA LEU A 64 -10.02 -1.12 19.06
C LEU A 64 -9.33 -1.07 20.41
#